data_1fe7628acfa1dae87f37c76668e5f051
#
_entry.id   1fe7628acfa1dae87f37c76668e5f051
#
_cell.length_a   1.000
_cell.length_b   1.000
_cell.length_c   1.000
_cell.angle_alpha   90.00
_cell.angle_beta   90.00
_cell.angle_gamma   90.00
#
_symmetry.space_group_name_H-M   'P 1'
#
loop_
_entity.id
_entity.type
_entity.pdbx_description
1 polymer ?
#
loop_
_entity_poly.entity_id
_entity_poly.type
_entity_poly.pdbx_seq_one_letter_code
_entity_poly.pdbx_strand_id
1 'polypeptide(L)'
;MIDKDLIHHLTALLSAKEEQIASLSKQIELLNQTIVDNQKETNRIVSQLSNEIKKLTKQLYGSKSEKFSNLKLKAQTTTSSIVISSSTTASLVKQQDIEPKKLPVVEKPKQTKPQKRVYSGLEEKIIMLEPFEDTTGARIVREEEIVRFSYVQAKVVKIIYKRIIYGNGDKIFYAPFPSHLIERCLADNSLLAAIIANKFGYHIPIQRQLEIFKNIGIDWSKSTVNSWIARVIQILSPLFEELERQVIKSPYLNIDETTIPILIKGENATKKGYIWGMISPKDNLVSFRYDQGSRSKKVLDDILEGYTGAIQSDGYAVYKDVGRGVNRRKVRRIACLAHIRRKFIESITTDPRAKEGLDFITQLYTIEKMCYNPHLPPDKLMTEEQIKQYRLTYAVPVLKEFYRWLQRYSRDESVLPKTPFGKAINYTLNEYPFLINYLRNGSYRIDNNAIERMNRAPVIGRKNYLFCGEHAGGDRAAKIYSLIESCKLNNIDPIAYLKDVLGRIMDHNHLKLHDLLPNKWQPLENNIT
;
A
#
# COMPACT_ATOMS: atom_id res chain seq x y z
N MET A 1 37.64 18.18 -73.70
CA MET A 1 38.41 16.91 -73.46
C MET A 1 38.15 16.53 -72.04
N ILE A 2 37.39 15.44 -71.80
CA ILE A 2 37.17 14.91 -70.48
C ILE A 2 38.47 14.24 -70.07
N ASP A 3 38.98 14.62 -68.90
CA ASP A 3 40.25 14.15 -68.35
C ASP A 3 40.24 12.65 -68.16
N LYS A 4 40.99 11.88 -68.98
CA LYS A 4 41.05 10.43 -68.94
C LYS A 4 41.57 9.91 -67.59
N ASP A 5 42.41 10.66 -66.91
CA ASP A 5 43.00 10.30 -65.63
C ASP A 5 41.94 10.41 -64.50
N LEU A 6 41.01 11.38 -64.57
CA LEU A 6 39.90 11.49 -63.63
C LEU A 6 38.90 10.35 -63.75
N ILE A 7 38.63 9.88 -65.02
CA ILE A 7 37.75 8.73 -65.25
C ILE A 7 38.39 7.47 -64.69
N HIS A 8 39.69 7.25 -64.89
CA HIS A 8 40.41 6.09 -64.37
C HIS A 8 40.43 6.09 -62.84
N HIS A 9 40.65 7.24 -62.20
CA HIS A 9 40.61 7.35 -60.74
C HIS A 9 39.21 7.11 -60.14
N LEU A 10 38.16 7.62 -60.79
CA LEU A 10 36.76 7.40 -60.38
C LEU A 10 36.37 5.91 -60.53
N THR A 11 36.84 5.23 -61.58
CA THR A 11 36.56 3.82 -61.81
C THR A 11 37.24 2.93 -60.76
N ALA A 12 38.49 3.25 -60.39
CA ALA A 12 39.21 2.58 -59.31
C ALA A 12 38.54 2.79 -57.92
N LEU A 13 38.05 4.00 -57.65
CA LEU A 13 37.29 4.30 -56.43
C LEU A 13 35.95 3.56 -56.38
N LEU A 14 35.24 3.45 -57.50
CA LEU A 14 34.00 2.66 -57.60
C LEU A 14 34.25 1.20 -57.33
N SER A 15 35.28 0.58 -57.95
CA SER A 15 35.63 -0.82 -57.70
C SER A 15 36.01 -1.10 -56.25
N ALA A 16 36.78 -0.22 -55.59
CA ALA A 16 37.12 -0.33 -54.18
C ALA A 16 35.89 -0.22 -53.27
N LYS A 17 34.89 0.64 -53.65
CA LYS A 17 33.63 0.75 -52.94
C LYS A 17 32.73 -0.45 -53.10
N GLU A 18 32.71 -1.07 -54.27
CA GLU A 18 31.97 -2.31 -54.54
C GLU A 18 32.53 -3.47 -53.72
N GLU A 19 33.86 -3.62 -53.62
CA GLU A 19 34.48 -4.61 -52.73
C GLU A 19 34.15 -4.36 -51.27
N GLN A 20 34.13 -3.09 -50.82
CA GLN A 20 33.76 -2.73 -49.46
C GLN A 20 32.30 -3.05 -49.16
N ILE A 21 31.39 -2.81 -50.08
CA ILE A 21 29.95 -3.18 -49.97
C ILE A 21 29.78 -4.68 -49.90
N ALA A 22 30.48 -5.43 -50.76
CA ALA A 22 30.45 -6.91 -50.75
C ALA A 22 30.94 -7.48 -49.39
N SER A 23 32.01 -6.91 -48.85
CA SER A 23 32.54 -7.33 -47.53
C SER A 23 31.54 -7.03 -46.40
N LEU A 24 30.95 -5.83 -46.37
CA LEU A 24 29.91 -5.43 -45.40
C LEU A 24 28.66 -6.32 -45.50
N SER A 25 28.22 -6.62 -46.72
CA SER A 25 27.09 -7.53 -46.95
C SER A 25 27.33 -8.91 -46.36
N LYS A 26 28.54 -9.45 -46.52
CA LYS A 26 28.92 -10.73 -45.93
C LYS A 26 28.97 -10.69 -44.40
N GLN A 27 29.43 -9.58 -43.82
CA GLN A 27 29.40 -9.39 -42.36
C GLN A 27 27.96 -9.29 -41.81
N ILE A 28 27.07 -8.60 -42.52
CA ILE A 28 25.65 -8.51 -42.15
C ILE A 28 24.98 -9.87 -42.17
N GLU A 29 25.29 -10.70 -43.19
CA GLU A 29 24.75 -12.04 -43.29
C GLU A 29 25.20 -12.96 -42.15
N LEU A 30 26.49 -12.88 -41.76
CA LEU A 30 27.02 -13.58 -40.60
C LEU A 30 26.40 -13.12 -39.26
N LEU A 31 26.21 -11.82 -39.09
CA LEU A 31 25.55 -11.26 -37.91
C LEU A 31 24.09 -11.70 -37.82
N ASN A 32 23.37 -11.68 -38.95
CA ASN A 32 21.98 -12.13 -38.99
C ASN A 32 21.87 -13.63 -38.64
N GLN A 33 22.79 -14.47 -39.13
CA GLN A 33 22.83 -15.86 -38.75
C GLN A 33 23.09 -16.06 -37.26
N THR A 34 24.02 -15.28 -36.67
CA THR A 34 24.33 -15.31 -35.25
C THR A 34 23.12 -14.88 -34.41
N ILE A 35 22.37 -13.86 -34.84
CA ILE A 35 21.14 -13.40 -34.19
C ILE A 35 20.08 -14.50 -34.19
N VAL A 36 19.91 -15.20 -35.33
CA VAL A 36 18.94 -16.28 -35.45
C VAL A 36 19.28 -17.43 -34.53
N ASP A 37 20.57 -17.81 -34.45
CA ASP A 37 21.02 -18.90 -33.60
C ASP A 37 20.91 -18.57 -32.11
N ASN A 38 21.24 -17.34 -31.72
CA ASN A 38 21.02 -16.82 -30.36
C ASN A 38 19.53 -16.79 -30.00
N GLN A 39 18.66 -16.42 -30.92
CA GLN A 39 17.19 -16.47 -30.71
C GLN A 39 16.69 -17.90 -30.52
N LYS A 40 17.20 -18.88 -31.30
CA LYS A 40 16.84 -20.30 -31.12
C LYS A 40 17.25 -20.80 -29.73
N GLU A 41 18.48 -20.50 -29.30
CA GLU A 41 18.96 -20.92 -27.98
C GLU A 41 18.20 -20.25 -26.85
N THR A 42 17.92 -18.96 -26.96
CA THR A 42 17.08 -18.22 -25.98
C THR A 42 15.69 -18.86 -25.88
N ASN A 43 15.06 -19.18 -27.01
CA ASN A 43 13.74 -19.83 -27.02
C ASN A 43 13.79 -21.24 -26.40
N ARG A 44 14.88 -21.98 -26.62
CA ARG A 44 15.11 -23.27 -25.97
C ARG A 44 15.21 -23.16 -24.46
N ILE A 45 16.01 -22.20 -23.95
CA ILE A 45 16.16 -21.93 -22.53
C ILE A 45 14.83 -21.49 -21.90
N VAL A 46 14.10 -20.59 -22.55
CA VAL A 46 12.77 -20.13 -22.09
C VAL A 46 11.78 -21.30 -22.04
N SER A 47 11.81 -22.20 -23.03
CA SER A 47 10.96 -23.39 -23.03
C SER A 47 11.31 -24.36 -21.90
N GLN A 48 12.59 -24.59 -21.65
CA GLN A 48 13.07 -25.42 -20.54
C GLN A 48 12.66 -24.84 -19.19
N LEU A 49 12.91 -23.54 -18.94
CA LEU A 49 12.52 -22.85 -17.74
C LEU A 49 11.00 -22.85 -17.54
N SER A 50 10.22 -22.64 -18.60
CA SER A 50 8.76 -22.70 -18.55
C SER A 50 8.25 -24.08 -18.14
N ASN A 51 8.87 -25.14 -18.64
CA ASN A 51 8.52 -26.52 -18.28
C ASN A 51 8.92 -26.84 -16.83
N GLU A 52 10.04 -26.30 -16.37
CA GLU A 52 10.51 -26.48 -15.01
C GLU A 52 9.61 -25.71 -14.02
N ILE A 53 9.21 -24.47 -14.37
CA ILE A 53 8.22 -23.70 -13.63
C ILE A 53 6.87 -24.43 -13.58
N LYS A 54 6.40 -25.00 -14.70
CA LYS A 54 5.17 -25.81 -14.72
C LYS A 54 5.28 -27.03 -13.82
N LYS A 55 6.44 -27.72 -13.82
CA LYS A 55 6.71 -28.88 -12.97
C LYS A 55 6.73 -28.50 -11.49
N LEU A 56 7.43 -27.41 -11.14
CA LEU A 56 7.47 -26.87 -9.78
C LEU A 56 6.11 -26.34 -9.33
N THR A 57 5.39 -25.64 -10.20
CA THR A 57 4.02 -25.17 -9.92
C THR A 57 3.06 -26.34 -9.70
N LYS A 58 3.20 -27.42 -10.49
CA LYS A 58 2.42 -28.64 -10.30
C LYS A 58 2.80 -29.39 -9.02
N GLN A 59 4.06 -29.32 -8.60
CA GLN A 59 4.52 -29.87 -7.32
C GLN A 59 4.04 -29.02 -6.12
N LEU A 60 4.07 -27.69 -6.23
CA LEU A 60 3.70 -26.76 -5.15
C LEU A 60 2.19 -26.54 -5.02
N TYR A 61 1.48 -26.46 -6.13
CA TYR A 61 0.08 -26.05 -6.13
C TYR A 61 -0.91 -27.09 -6.68
N GLY A 62 -0.43 -28.24 -7.19
CA GLY A 62 -1.26 -29.34 -7.69
C GLY A 62 -2.47 -28.91 -8.54
N SER A 63 -3.26 -29.81 -9.04
CA SER A 63 -4.54 -29.47 -9.65
C SER A 63 -5.56 -29.16 -8.57
N LYS A 64 -5.90 -27.87 -8.40
CA LYS A 64 -6.99 -27.25 -7.62
C LYS A 64 -7.64 -28.06 -6.48
N SER A 65 -7.52 -27.49 -5.27
CA SER A 65 -8.25 -27.72 -4.02
C SER A 65 -8.07 -29.02 -3.22
N GLU A 66 -7.99 -30.20 -3.79
CA GLU A 66 -7.85 -31.45 -3.01
C GLU A 66 -6.41 -31.75 -2.54
N LYS A 67 -5.40 -31.07 -3.07
CA LYS A 67 -3.98 -31.37 -2.79
C LYS A 67 -3.36 -30.51 -1.70
N PHE A 68 -4.06 -29.50 -1.20
CA PHE A 68 -3.58 -28.73 -0.05
C PHE A 68 -3.61 -29.56 1.25
N SER A 69 -4.57 -30.49 1.37
CA SER A 69 -4.63 -31.46 2.45
C SER A 69 -3.48 -32.49 2.37
N ASN A 70 -3.17 -32.95 1.16
CA ASN A 70 -2.10 -33.94 0.94
C ASN A 70 -0.68 -33.36 1.07
N LEU A 71 -0.49 -32.04 0.82
CA LEU A 71 0.79 -31.37 1.10
C LEU A 71 1.01 -31.14 2.62
N LYS A 72 -0.07 -30.84 3.37
CA LYS A 72 0.00 -30.78 4.83
C LYS A 72 0.33 -32.15 5.43
N LEU A 73 -0.26 -33.23 4.90
CA LEU A 73 0.05 -34.60 5.36
C LEU A 73 1.50 -35.01 5.01
N LYS A 74 1.99 -34.67 3.82
CA LYS A 74 3.39 -34.95 3.44
C LYS A 74 4.41 -34.12 4.21
N ALA A 75 4.12 -32.87 4.53
CA ALA A 75 4.97 -32.06 5.41
C ALA A 75 4.98 -32.57 6.86
N GLN A 76 3.86 -33.07 7.36
CA GLN A 76 3.78 -33.69 8.69
C GLN A 76 4.49 -35.04 8.76
N THR A 77 4.47 -35.84 7.69
CA THR A 77 5.19 -37.12 7.63
C THR A 77 6.70 -36.96 7.46
N THR A 78 7.16 -35.87 6.86
CA THR A 78 8.62 -35.61 6.70
C THR A 78 9.25 -35.01 7.95
N THR A 79 8.46 -34.36 8.82
CA THR A 79 8.91 -33.86 10.13
C THR A 79 8.76 -34.90 11.24
N SER A 80 7.95 -35.95 11.05
CA SER A 80 7.72 -37.01 12.05
C SER A 80 8.72 -38.15 11.97
N SER A 81 9.67 -38.14 11.03
CA SER A 81 10.71 -39.19 10.94
C SER A 81 11.99 -38.90 11.72
N ILE A 82 11.98 -37.95 12.64
CA ILE A 82 13.13 -37.62 13.51
C ILE A 82 12.77 -37.60 15.01
N VAL A 83 11.72 -38.28 15.44
CA VAL A 83 11.56 -38.57 16.90
C VAL A 83 11.02 -39.98 17.07
N ILE A 84 11.94 -40.80 17.46
CA ILE A 84 11.96 -42.09 18.13
C ILE A 84 10.69 -42.45 18.95
N SER A 85 10.19 -43.64 18.57
CA SER A 85 9.50 -44.65 19.40
C SER A 85 9.26 -44.41 20.90
N SER A 86 8.01 -44.47 21.31
CA SER A 86 7.58 -45.39 22.37
C SER A 86 6.04 -45.47 22.45
N SER A 87 5.55 -46.63 22.09
CA SER A 87 4.47 -47.46 22.68
C SER A 87 3.51 -46.76 23.69
N THR A 88 2.22 -46.93 23.75
CA THR A 88 1.42 -48.13 23.72
C THR A 88 -0.05 -47.79 24.07
N THR A 89 -0.96 -48.50 23.46
CA THR A 89 -2.29 -48.97 23.88
C THR A 89 -3.44 -47.98 24.07
N ALA A 90 -4.37 -48.16 23.16
CA ALA A 90 -5.79 -47.83 23.32
C ALA A 90 -6.48 -48.73 24.33
N SER A 91 -7.39 -48.15 25.12
CA SER A 91 -8.50 -48.90 25.69
C SER A 91 -9.76 -48.04 25.75
N LEU A 92 -10.78 -48.57 25.12
CA LEU A 92 -12.17 -48.17 25.17
C LEU A 92 -12.68 -48.21 26.61
N VAL A 93 -13.32 -47.13 27.09
CA VAL A 93 -14.22 -47.20 28.26
C VAL A 93 -15.51 -46.43 27.93
N LYS A 94 -16.60 -47.12 28.24
CA LYS A 94 -18.01 -46.81 28.03
C LYS A 94 -18.46 -45.57 28.78
N GLN A 95 -19.45 -44.88 28.18
CA GLN A 95 -20.32 -43.91 28.84
C GLN A 95 -20.97 -44.49 30.10
N GLN A 96 -20.89 -43.74 31.17
CA GLN A 96 -21.81 -43.80 32.31
C GLN A 96 -22.19 -42.38 32.71
N ASP A 97 -23.49 -42.18 32.85
CA ASP A 97 -24.15 -40.97 33.32
C ASP A 97 -23.70 -40.62 34.74
N ILE A 98 -23.28 -39.36 34.96
CA ILE A 98 -23.03 -38.81 36.29
C ILE A 98 -23.73 -37.46 36.42
N GLU A 99 -24.63 -37.37 37.39
CA GLU A 99 -25.36 -36.18 37.84
C GLU A 99 -24.44 -35.00 38.19
N PRO A 100 -24.89 -33.75 38.06
CA PRO A 100 -24.06 -32.59 38.30
C PRO A 100 -23.86 -32.30 39.78
N LYS A 101 -22.66 -32.58 40.29
CA LYS A 101 -22.21 -32.10 41.61
C LYS A 101 -21.93 -30.59 41.54
N LYS A 102 -22.56 -29.84 42.48
CA LYS A 102 -22.28 -28.42 42.74
C LYS A 102 -20.80 -28.18 42.94
N LEU A 103 -20.20 -27.33 42.09
CA LEU A 103 -18.83 -26.84 42.23
C LEU A 103 -18.71 -25.92 43.47
N PRO A 104 -17.62 -25.99 44.22
CA PRO A 104 -17.36 -25.09 45.33
C PRO A 104 -17.13 -23.67 44.85
N VAL A 105 -17.68 -22.69 45.57
CA VAL A 105 -17.49 -21.25 45.34
C VAL A 105 -16.01 -20.93 45.48
N VAL A 106 -15.35 -20.62 44.37
CA VAL A 106 -13.96 -20.13 44.40
C VAL A 106 -13.98 -18.69 44.90
N GLU A 107 -13.45 -18.46 46.08
CA GLU A 107 -13.18 -17.11 46.59
C GLU A 107 -12.32 -16.33 45.57
N LYS A 108 -12.75 -15.11 45.23
CA LYS A 108 -11.99 -14.22 44.36
C LYS A 108 -10.61 -13.96 44.96
N PRO A 109 -9.50 -14.17 44.25
CA PRO A 109 -8.19 -13.89 44.79
C PRO A 109 -8.11 -12.41 45.17
N LYS A 110 -7.63 -12.12 46.39
CA LYS A 110 -7.35 -10.75 46.85
C LYS A 110 -6.49 -10.04 45.81
N GLN A 111 -6.95 -8.87 45.39
CA GLN A 111 -6.18 -8.01 44.46
C GLN A 111 -4.85 -7.68 45.15
N THR A 112 -3.79 -8.33 44.74
CA THR A 112 -2.43 -7.92 45.06
C THR A 112 -2.16 -6.58 44.40
N LYS A 113 -1.65 -5.60 45.17
CA LYS A 113 -1.20 -4.32 44.62
C LYS A 113 -0.28 -4.58 43.43
N PRO A 114 -0.45 -3.88 42.27
CA PRO A 114 0.38 -4.15 41.12
C PRO A 114 1.86 -3.93 41.49
N GLN A 115 2.66 -4.97 41.32
CA GLN A 115 4.11 -4.89 41.53
C GLN A 115 4.66 -3.82 40.55
N LYS A 116 5.50 -2.93 41.10
CA LYS A 116 6.19 -1.91 40.29
C LYS A 116 7.08 -2.62 39.28
N ARG A 117 6.78 -2.51 37.97
CA ARG A 117 7.58 -3.14 36.93
C ARG A 117 8.96 -2.53 36.92
N VAL A 118 10.00 -3.34 36.97
CA VAL A 118 11.39 -2.93 36.87
C VAL A 118 11.82 -3.03 35.42
N TYR A 119 12.31 -1.93 34.85
CA TYR A 119 12.83 -1.86 33.49
C TYR A 119 14.35 -1.65 33.57
N SER A 120 15.11 -2.76 33.65
CA SER A 120 16.56 -2.76 33.71
C SER A 120 17.17 -2.83 32.29
N GLY A 121 18.36 -2.25 32.11
CA GLY A 121 19.13 -2.36 30.87
C GLY A 121 18.79 -1.33 29.78
N LEU A 122 17.91 -0.36 30.08
CA LEU A 122 17.66 0.78 29.18
C LEU A 122 18.56 1.97 29.53
N GLU A 123 18.94 2.74 28.52
CA GLU A 123 19.55 4.06 28.74
C GLU A 123 18.55 4.97 29.43
N GLU A 124 18.93 5.58 30.54
CA GLU A 124 18.10 6.50 31.30
C GLU A 124 18.54 7.95 31.06
N LYS A 125 17.57 8.80 30.73
CA LYS A 125 17.77 10.25 30.68
C LYS A 125 16.95 10.86 31.80
N ILE A 126 17.62 11.46 32.78
CA ILE A 126 16.95 12.16 33.91
C ILE A 126 16.80 13.64 33.50
N ILE A 127 15.60 14.16 33.63
CA ILE A 127 15.29 15.57 33.38
C ILE A 127 14.74 16.15 34.70
N MET A 128 15.49 17.07 35.28
CA MET A 128 15.04 17.83 36.44
C MET A 128 14.11 18.94 35.98
N LEU A 129 12.95 19.07 36.62
CA LEU A 129 11.97 20.12 36.35
C LEU A 129 12.01 21.14 37.48
N GLU A 130 12.29 22.37 37.13
CA GLU A 130 12.32 23.48 38.07
C GLU A 130 11.05 24.30 37.95
N PRO A 131 10.45 24.77 39.08
CA PRO A 131 9.32 25.68 39.04
C PRO A 131 9.71 27.04 38.42
N PHE A 132 8.76 27.71 37.81
CA PHE A 132 8.96 29.05 37.23
C PHE A 132 9.01 30.15 38.31
N GLU A 133 8.51 29.86 39.51
CA GLU A 133 8.49 30.79 40.63
C GLU A 133 9.83 30.76 41.39
N ASP A 134 10.19 31.90 42.01
CA ASP A 134 11.37 31.98 42.88
C ASP A 134 11.17 31.08 44.10
N THR A 135 12.06 30.12 44.27
CA THR A 135 12.05 29.15 45.39
C THR A 135 13.03 29.54 46.52
N THR A 136 13.60 30.75 46.49
CA THR A 136 14.53 31.20 47.52
C THR A 136 13.89 31.16 48.91
N GLY A 137 14.51 30.41 49.85
CA GLY A 137 13.99 30.24 51.20
C GLY A 137 12.91 29.16 51.35
N ALA A 138 12.47 28.53 50.28
CA ALA A 138 11.52 27.43 50.34
C ALA A 138 12.19 26.10 50.72
N ARG A 139 11.52 25.29 51.54
CA ARG A 139 11.99 23.95 51.91
C ARG A 139 11.48 22.89 50.91
N ILE A 140 12.27 21.88 50.65
CA ILE A 140 11.86 20.71 49.90
C ILE A 140 10.83 19.94 50.71
N VAL A 141 9.62 19.74 50.16
CA VAL A 141 8.54 18.97 50.79
C VAL A 141 8.62 17.50 50.37
N ARG A 142 8.80 17.23 49.07
CA ARG A 142 8.98 15.89 48.51
C ARG A 142 9.54 15.97 47.10
N GLU A 143 10.10 14.85 46.62
CA GLU A 143 10.48 14.59 45.23
C GLU A 143 9.43 13.71 44.57
N GLU A 144 9.00 14.08 43.36
CA GLU A 144 8.10 13.28 42.54
C GLU A 144 8.77 12.91 41.22
N GLU A 145 8.52 11.69 40.78
CA GLU A 145 9.11 11.12 39.59
C GLU A 145 8.03 10.59 38.66
N ILE A 146 8.11 10.92 37.38
CA ILE A 146 7.33 10.30 36.30
C ILE A 146 8.27 9.69 35.30
N VAL A 147 8.02 8.42 34.95
CA VAL A 147 8.78 7.68 33.94
C VAL A 147 8.05 7.70 32.61
N ARG A 148 8.78 7.95 31.53
CA ARG A 148 8.31 7.85 30.14
C ARG A 148 9.32 7.08 29.32
N PHE A 149 8.86 6.40 28.24
CA PHE A 149 9.71 5.73 27.28
C PHE A 149 9.65 6.46 25.95
N SER A 150 10.81 6.89 25.46
CA SER A 150 11.01 7.54 24.17
C SER A 150 11.63 6.60 23.18
N TYR A 151 11.34 6.77 21.89
CA TYR A 151 11.96 6.04 20.79
C TYR A 151 12.99 6.95 20.10
N VAL A 152 14.25 6.60 20.22
CA VAL A 152 15.34 7.16 19.43
C VAL A 152 15.68 6.13 18.36
N GLN A 153 16.05 6.55 17.15
CA GLN A 153 16.26 5.63 16.03
C GLN A 153 17.10 4.41 16.45
N ALA A 154 16.52 3.23 16.29
CA ALA A 154 17.08 1.93 16.68
C ALA A 154 17.16 1.61 18.20
N LYS A 155 16.73 2.49 19.12
CA LYS A 155 16.67 2.14 20.54
C LYS A 155 15.50 2.81 21.27
N VAL A 156 15.09 2.22 22.39
CA VAL A 156 14.14 2.81 23.34
C VAL A 156 14.91 3.36 24.52
N VAL A 157 14.62 4.59 24.91
CA VAL A 157 15.25 5.28 26.03
C VAL A 157 14.24 5.46 27.15
N LYS A 158 14.60 5.16 28.38
CA LYS A 158 13.79 5.46 29.56
C LYS A 158 14.03 6.88 30.01
N ILE A 159 13.03 7.77 29.86
CA ILE A 159 13.08 9.16 30.32
C ILE A 159 12.45 9.23 31.69
N ILE A 160 13.18 9.76 32.66
CA ILE A 160 12.71 9.93 34.05
C ILE A 160 12.60 11.43 34.31
N TYR A 161 11.37 11.92 34.46
CA TYR A 161 11.12 13.30 34.87
C TYR A 161 11.05 13.36 36.39
N LYS A 162 11.97 14.09 37.00
CA LYS A 162 12.00 14.32 38.46
C LYS A 162 11.67 15.77 38.73
N ARG A 163 10.79 16.00 39.70
CA ARG A 163 10.52 17.35 40.20
C ARG A 163 10.62 17.39 41.71
N ILE A 164 11.15 18.50 42.22
CA ILE A 164 11.20 18.79 43.63
C ILE A 164 9.98 19.65 43.94
N ILE A 165 9.33 19.36 45.05
CA ILE A 165 8.22 20.11 45.56
C ILE A 165 8.71 20.95 46.75
N TYR A 166 8.67 22.26 46.60
CA TYR A 166 9.07 23.23 47.61
C TYR A 166 7.90 23.69 48.45
N GLY A 167 8.11 23.93 49.72
CA GLY A 167 7.11 24.50 50.64
C GLY A 167 7.67 25.71 51.36
N ASN A 168 6.89 26.80 51.39
CA ASN A 168 7.14 27.99 52.17
C ASN A 168 5.83 28.45 52.83
N GLY A 169 5.69 28.16 54.14
CA GLY A 169 4.43 28.29 54.84
C GLY A 169 3.33 27.44 54.22
N ASP A 170 2.19 28.04 53.90
CA ASP A 170 1.04 27.39 53.27
C ASP A 170 1.16 27.30 51.73
N LYS A 171 2.19 27.87 51.12
CA LYS A 171 2.42 27.85 49.69
C LYS A 171 3.28 26.68 49.28
N ILE A 172 2.87 26.01 48.18
CA ILE A 172 3.59 24.88 47.58
C ILE A 172 3.96 25.27 46.13
N PHE A 173 5.21 25.08 45.78
CA PHE A 173 5.76 25.37 44.45
C PHE A 173 6.29 24.07 43.82
N TYR A 174 5.93 23.80 42.57
CA TYR A 174 6.44 22.68 41.80
C TYR A 174 6.32 22.96 40.31
N ALA A 175 7.25 22.38 39.52
CA ALA A 175 7.16 22.43 38.08
C ALA A 175 6.03 21.47 37.59
N PRO A 176 5.21 21.87 36.61
CA PRO A 176 4.26 20.96 35.99
C PRO A 176 5.00 19.84 35.27
N PHE A 177 4.49 18.60 35.30
CA PHE A 177 4.98 17.57 34.42
C PHE A 177 4.60 17.90 32.96
N PRO A 178 5.44 17.53 31.97
CA PRO A 178 5.09 17.72 30.58
C PRO A 178 3.73 17.09 30.24
N SER A 179 2.92 17.80 29.47
CA SER A 179 1.66 17.29 28.97
C SER A 179 1.92 16.04 28.10
N HIS A 180 1.04 15.07 28.17
CA HIS A 180 1.10 13.86 27.37
C HIS A 180 -0.15 13.71 26.54
N LEU A 181 0.02 13.27 25.29
CA LEU A 181 -1.06 13.00 24.36
C LEU A 181 -2.11 12.02 24.96
N ILE A 182 -1.64 11.03 25.71
CA ILE A 182 -2.48 10.03 26.38
C ILE A 182 -2.11 10.01 27.87
N GLU A 183 -3.06 10.35 28.72
CA GLU A 183 -2.86 10.27 30.17
C GLU A 183 -2.44 8.87 30.62
N ARG A 184 -1.51 8.80 31.55
CA ARG A 184 -0.96 7.54 32.12
C ARG A 184 -0.34 6.61 31.08
N CYS A 185 -0.03 7.08 29.87
CA CYS A 185 0.70 6.32 28.88
C CYS A 185 2.20 6.34 29.21
N LEU A 186 2.84 5.18 29.17
CA LEU A 186 4.29 5.07 29.35
C LEU A 186 5.06 5.40 28.06
N ALA A 187 4.42 5.33 26.90
CA ALA A 187 5.02 5.69 25.63
C ALA A 187 4.86 7.20 25.38
N ASP A 188 5.93 7.85 25.03
CA ASP A 188 5.89 9.22 24.51
C ASP A 188 5.46 9.26 23.03
N ASN A 189 5.34 10.44 22.46
CA ASN A 189 4.92 10.62 21.08
C ASN A 189 5.84 9.94 20.07
N SER A 190 7.15 9.89 20.34
CA SER A 190 8.12 9.25 19.44
C SER A 190 7.95 7.73 19.40
N LEU A 191 7.73 7.11 20.54
CA LEU A 191 7.50 5.68 20.64
C LEU A 191 6.13 5.28 20.09
N LEU A 192 5.08 6.08 20.32
CA LEU A 192 3.76 5.88 19.71
C LEU A 192 3.82 5.96 18.18
N ALA A 193 4.53 6.96 17.65
CA ALA A 193 4.77 7.12 16.22
C ALA A 193 5.51 5.90 15.64
N ALA A 194 6.57 5.44 16.31
CA ALA A 194 7.34 4.28 15.87
C ALA A 194 6.50 2.99 15.87
N ILE A 195 5.73 2.72 16.92
CA ILE A 195 4.84 1.55 17.01
C ILE A 195 3.82 1.53 15.85
N ILE A 196 3.22 2.68 15.57
CA ILE A 196 2.20 2.83 14.51
C ILE A 196 2.84 2.67 13.13
N ALA A 197 3.94 3.38 12.86
CA ALA A 197 4.65 3.30 11.59
C ALA A 197 5.21 1.89 11.33
N ASN A 198 5.76 1.23 12.36
CA ASN A 198 6.22 -0.15 12.27
C ASN A 198 5.07 -1.10 11.89
N LYS A 199 3.89 -0.95 12.48
CA LYS A 199 2.75 -1.81 12.16
C LYS A 199 2.19 -1.56 10.77
N PHE A 200 1.93 -0.33 10.41
CA PHE A 200 1.19 0.02 9.20
C PHE A 200 2.08 0.44 8.03
N GLY A 201 3.24 1.02 8.30
CA GLY A 201 4.22 1.44 7.29
C GLY A 201 5.20 0.33 6.89
N TYR A 202 5.72 -0.40 7.88
CA TYR A 202 6.69 -1.49 7.70
C TYR A 202 6.09 -2.89 7.90
N HIS A 203 4.78 -2.96 8.20
CA HIS A 203 4.00 -4.20 8.31
C HIS A 203 4.49 -5.17 9.40
N ILE A 204 5.12 -4.66 10.47
CA ILE A 204 5.59 -5.46 11.60
C ILE A 204 4.42 -5.66 12.58
N PRO A 205 3.89 -6.89 12.76
CA PRO A 205 2.80 -7.15 13.69
C PRO A 205 3.16 -6.73 15.13
N ILE A 206 2.16 -6.26 15.88
CA ILE A 206 2.37 -5.86 17.30
C ILE A 206 3.02 -6.99 18.11
N GLN A 207 2.67 -8.25 17.86
CA GLN A 207 3.30 -9.38 18.54
C GLN A 207 4.82 -9.39 18.37
N ARG A 208 5.32 -9.20 17.14
CA ARG A 208 6.77 -9.15 16.88
C ARG A 208 7.42 -7.91 17.48
N GLN A 209 6.74 -6.76 17.48
CA GLN A 209 7.25 -5.56 18.16
C GLN A 209 7.38 -5.78 19.67
N LEU A 210 6.40 -6.48 20.30
CA LEU A 210 6.47 -6.82 21.71
C LEU A 210 7.62 -7.79 22.04
N GLU A 211 7.92 -8.72 21.14
CA GLU A 211 9.10 -9.59 21.28
C GLU A 211 10.41 -8.79 21.23
N ILE A 212 10.51 -7.81 20.32
CA ILE A 212 11.65 -6.88 20.27
C ILE A 212 11.77 -6.09 21.58
N PHE A 213 10.66 -5.54 22.11
CA PHE A 213 10.65 -4.81 23.37
C PHE A 213 11.01 -5.70 24.55
N LYS A 214 10.55 -6.94 24.57
CA LYS A 214 10.89 -7.90 25.63
C LYS A 214 12.39 -8.21 25.69
N ASN A 215 13.04 -8.30 24.53
CA ASN A 215 14.49 -8.53 24.44
C ASN A 215 15.32 -7.38 25.04
N ILE A 216 14.76 -6.18 25.17
CA ILE A 216 15.38 -5.02 25.82
C ILE A 216 14.80 -4.73 27.21
N GLY A 217 14.13 -5.71 27.82
CA GLY A 217 13.61 -5.63 29.20
C GLY A 217 12.25 -4.94 29.35
N ILE A 218 11.51 -4.72 28.26
CA ILE A 218 10.18 -4.09 28.31
C ILE A 218 9.11 -5.15 28.04
N ASP A 219 8.32 -5.51 29.03
CA ASP A 219 7.25 -6.51 28.92
C ASP A 219 5.87 -5.84 29.00
N TRP A 220 5.37 -5.39 27.84
CA TRP A 220 4.04 -4.83 27.70
C TRP A 220 3.05 -5.86 27.13
N SER A 221 1.80 -5.79 27.59
CA SER A 221 0.75 -6.63 27.04
C SER A 221 0.31 -6.12 25.66
N LYS A 222 -0.13 -7.06 24.80
CA LYS A 222 -0.70 -6.73 23.50
C LYS A 222 -1.93 -5.81 23.60
N SER A 223 -2.75 -6.00 24.65
CA SER A 223 -3.93 -5.17 24.92
C SER A 223 -3.53 -3.73 25.25
N THR A 224 -2.48 -3.51 26.04
CA THR A 224 -1.96 -2.20 26.39
C THR A 224 -1.54 -1.42 25.13
N VAL A 225 -0.70 -2.02 24.29
CA VAL A 225 -0.20 -1.35 23.07
C VAL A 225 -1.32 -1.11 22.05
N ASN A 226 -2.25 -2.06 21.89
CA ASN A 226 -3.42 -1.83 21.02
C ASN A 226 -4.35 -0.72 21.54
N SER A 227 -4.47 -0.57 22.87
CA SER A 227 -5.22 0.52 23.49
C SER A 227 -4.57 1.89 23.19
N TRP A 228 -3.26 1.99 23.28
CA TRP A 228 -2.53 3.20 22.88
C TRP A 228 -2.76 3.55 21.41
N ILE A 229 -2.62 2.58 20.51
CA ILE A 229 -2.88 2.79 19.08
C ILE A 229 -4.32 3.29 18.85
N ALA A 230 -5.30 2.65 19.50
CA ALA A 230 -6.70 3.05 19.37
C ALA A 230 -6.93 4.49 19.84
N ARG A 231 -6.30 4.88 20.96
CA ARG A 231 -6.41 6.24 21.51
C ARG A 231 -5.75 7.28 20.61
N VAL A 232 -4.55 7.00 20.10
CA VAL A 232 -3.88 7.87 19.11
C VAL A 232 -4.78 8.10 17.90
N ILE A 233 -5.35 7.03 17.34
CA ILE A 233 -6.21 7.14 16.15
C ILE A 233 -7.48 7.95 16.45
N GLN A 234 -8.04 7.83 17.66
CA GLN A 234 -9.16 8.64 18.08
C GLN A 234 -8.79 10.14 18.14
N ILE A 235 -7.61 10.46 18.68
CA ILE A 235 -7.11 11.86 18.75
C ILE A 235 -6.87 12.43 17.35
N LEU A 236 -6.36 11.62 16.44
CA LEU A 236 -6.14 12.00 15.04
C LEU A 236 -7.41 12.00 14.17
N SER A 237 -8.60 11.64 14.70
CA SER A 237 -9.83 11.58 13.89
C SER A 237 -10.13 12.84 13.10
N PRO A 238 -10.03 14.08 13.67
CA PRO A 238 -10.27 15.30 12.90
C PRO A 238 -9.30 15.48 11.71
N LEU A 239 -8.05 15.01 11.87
CA LEU A 239 -7.06 15.08 10.80
C LEU A 239 -7.37 14.08 9.67
N PHE A 240 -7.89 12.90 9.98
CA PHE A 240 -8.35 11.94 8.97
C PHE A 240 -9.55 12.47 8.19
N GLU A 241 -10.50 13.10 8.86
CA GLU A 241 -11.67 13.73 8.23
C GLU A 241 -11.25 14.88 7.30
N GLU A 242 -10.28 15.69 7.73
CA GLU A 242 -9.72 16.76 6.90
C GLU A 242 -8.98 16.18 5.69
N LEU A 243 -8.21 15.09 5.86
CA LEU A 243 -7.52 14.42 4.76
C LEU A 243 -8.52 13.89 3.73
N GLU A 244 -9.56 13.17 4.15
CA GLU A 244 -10.61 12.67 3.27
C GLU A 244 -11.31 13.82 2.54
N ARG A 245 -11.65 14.88 3.26
CA ARG A 245 -12.27 16.10 2.70
C ARG A 245 -11.41 16.75 1.62
N GLN A 246 -10.08 16.81 1.82
CA GLN A 246 -9.16 17.37 0.82
C GLN A 246 -9.05 16.44 -0.41
N VAL A 247 -8.99 15.12 -0.20
CA VAL A 247 -8.98 14.15 -1.30
C VAL A 247 -10.25 14.28 -2.14
N ILE A 248 -11.42 14.32 -1.53
CA ILE A 248 -12.71 14.44 -2.25
C ILE A 248 -12.90 15.79 -2.95
N LYS A 249 -12.23 16.85 -2.50
CA LYS A 249 -12.22 18.13 -3.24
C LYS A 249 -11.43 18.11 -4.54
N SER A 250 -10.59 17.13 -4.75
CA SER A 250 -9.79 17.03 -5.97
C SER A 250 -10.67 16.86 -7.21
N PRO A 251 -10.38 17.54 -8.33
CA PRO A 251 -11.15 17.39 -9.56
C PRO A 251 -10.97 16.04 -10.25
N TYR A 252 -9.99 15.24 -9.81
CA TYR A 252 -9.68 13.93 -10.37
C TYR A 252 -9.20 12.96 -9.29
N LEU A 253 -9.83 11.80 -9.23
CA LEU A 253 -9.53 10.72 -8.29
C LEU A 253 -9.26 9.40 -9.00
N ASN A 254 -8.29 8.63 -8.50
CA ASN A 254 -8.21 7.21 -8.77
C ASN A 254 -8.89 6.47 -7.61
N ILE A 255 -9.78 5.52 -7.92
CA ILE A 255 -10.54 4.76 -6.92
C ILE A 255 -10.36 3.27 -7.19
N ASP A 256 -10.16 2.50 -6.13
CA ASP A 256 -10.11 1.04 -6.16
C ASP A 256 -10.39 0.49 -4.75
N GLU A 257 -10.80 -0.77 -4.64
CA GLU A 257 -11.08 -1.38 -3.36
C GLU A 257 -10.29 -2.69 -3.16
N THR A 258 -9.94 -2.95 -1.91
CA THR A 258 -9.29 -4.20 -1.50
C THR A 258 -9.96 -4.81 -0.28
N THR A 259 -9.86 -6.14 -0.14
CA THR A 259 -10.43 -6.83 1.02
C THR A 259 -9.49 -6.80 2.21
N ILE A 260 -10.07 -6.76 3.41
CA ILE A 260 -9.36 -6.96 4.67
C ILE A 260 -10.10 -7.99 5.52
N PRO A 261 -9.43 -9.05 6.03
CA PRO A 261 -10.07 -10.02 6.91
C PRO A 261 -10.34 -9.41 8.28
N ILE A 262 -11.55 -9.62 8.81
CA ILE A 262 -11.98 -9.14 10.13
C ILE A 262 -12.37 -10.34 10.98
N LEU A 263 -11.80 -10.48 12.16
CA LEU A 263 -12.21 -11.48 13.14
C LEU A 263 -13.18 -10.85 14.13
N ILE A 264 -14.42 -11.32 14.10
CA ILE A 264 -15.48 -10.88 15.02
C ILE A 264 -15.37 -11.72 16.30
N LYS A 265 -15.47 -11.07 17.46
CA LYS A 265 -15.43 -11.75 18.76
C LYS A 265 -16.54 -12.80 18.87
N GLY A 266 -16.15 -14.01 19.24
CA GLY A 266 -17.06 -15.14 19.34
C GLY A 266 -17.28 -15.93 18.05
N GLU A 267 -16.67 -15.54 16.93
CA GLU A 267 -16.72 -16.29 15.68
C GLU A 267 -15.38 -17.01 15.44
N ASN A 268 -15.44 -18.22 14.83
CA ASN A 268 -14.27 -19.05 14.55
C ASN A 268 -13.65 -18.75 13.17
N ALA A 269 -14.27 -17.91 12.35
CA ALA A 269 -13.82 -17.56 11.03
C ALA A 269 -13.80 -16.03 10.80
N THR A 270 -12.89 -15.59 9.95
CA THR A 270 -12.85 -14.17 9.55
C THR A 270 -13.91 -13.85 8.51
N LYS A 271 -14.56 -12.68 8.66
CA LYS A 271 -15.41 -12.06 7.64
C LYS A 271 -14.58 -11.14 6.73
N LYS A 272 -15.09 -10.90 5.53
CA LYS A 272 -14.48 -9.93 4.61
C LYS A 272 -15.01 -8.53 4.93
N GLY A 273 -14.12 -7.62 5.33
CA GLY A 273 -14.34 -6.19 5.21
C GLY A 273 -13.71 -5.67 3.93
N TYR A 274 -14.01 -4.43 3.54
CA TYR A 274 -13.46 -3.77 2.37
C TYR A 274 -12.83 -2.43 2.76
N ILE A 275 -11.70 -2.15 2.15
CA ILE A 275 -11.05 -0.85 2.21
C ILE A 275 -11.15 -0.23 0.81
N TRP A 276 -11.82 0.91 0.73
CA TRP A 276 -11.95 1.73 -0.45
C TRP A 276 -10.84 2.77 -0.45
N GLY A 277 -9.94 2.69 -1.42
CA GLY A 277 -8.85 3.64 -1.59
C GLY A 277 -9.21 4.71 -2.61
N MET A 278 -8.93 5.95 -2.28
CA MET A 278 -9.07 7.12 -3.14
C MET A 278 -7.77 7.89 -3.12
N ILE A 279 -7.19 8.15 -4.27
CA ILE A 279 -6.00 8.99 -4.38
C ILE A 279 -6.30 10.23 -5.21
N SER A 280 -5.88 11.39 -4.72
CA SER A 280 -5.73 12.61 -5.50
C SER A 280 -4.31 12.70 -6.04
N PRO A 281 -4.07 12.40 -7.33
CA PRO A 281 -2.72 12.51 -7.90
C PRO A 281 -2.19 13.94 -7.92
N LYS A 282 -3.09 14.92 -7.98
CA LYS A 282 -2.74 16.35 -7.97
C LYS A 282 -2.21 16.79 -6.61
N ASP A 283 -2.83 16.31 -5.54
CA ASP A 283 -2.52 16.76 -4.19
C ASP A 283 -1.55 15.83 -3.46
N ASN A 284 -1.17 14.70 -4.08
CA ASN A 284 -0.36 13.63 -3.48
C ASN A 284 -0.94 13.14 -2.14
N LEU A 285 -2.26 13.04 -2.07
CA LEU A 285 -2.97 12.54 -0.90
C LEU A 285 -3.75 11.28 -1.24
N VAL A 286 -3.80 10.34 -0.30
CA VAL A 286 -4.62 9.14 -0.38
C VAL A 286 -5.50 9.03 0.86
N SER A 287 -6.77 8.69 0.66
CA SER A 287 -7.70 8.34 1.72
C SER A 287 -8.16 6.91 1.55
N PHE A 288 -8.17 6.17 2.65
CA PHE A 288 -8.76 4.84 2.73
C PHE A 288 -9.97 4.88 3.65
N ARG A 289 -11.09 4.39 3.16
CA ARG A 289 -12.35 4.27 3.92
C ARG A 289 -12.69 2.80 4.11
N TYR A 290 -12.99 2.41 5.33
CA TYR A 290 -13.38 1.04 5.66
C TYR A 290 -14.89 0.86 5.54
N ASP A 291 -15.32 -0.26 4.95
CA ASP A 291 -16.70 -0.72 4.96
C ASP A 291 -16.81 -2.13 5.55
N GLN A 292 -17.90 -2.36 6.30
CA GLN A 292 -18.11 -3.57 7.12
C GLN A 292 -18.37 -4.88 6.35
N GLY A 293 -18.26 -4.87 5.03
CA GLY A 293 -18.41 -6.09 4.26
C GLY A 293 -19.09 -5.88 2.91
N SER A 294 -19.31 -4.62 2.51
CA SER A 294 -19.96 -4.32 1.26
C SER A 294 -18.99 -3.77 0.22
N ARG A 295 -19.04 -4.38 -0.95
CA ARG A 295 -18.48 -3.89 -2.20
C ARG A 295 -19.61 -3.41 -3.10
N SER A 296 -20.62 -2.75 -2.47
CA SER A 296 -21.85 -2.39 -3.16
C SER A 296 -21.79 -0.99 -3.75
N LYS A 297 -22.71 -0.74 -4.68
CA LYS A 297 -22.96 0.56 -5.27
C LYS A 297 -23.26 1.62 -4.21
N LYS A 298 -24.00 1.26 -3.15
CA LYS A 298 -24.36 2.19 -2.07
C LYS A 298 -23.12 2.82 -1.43
N VAL A 299 -22.09 2.02 -1.12
CA VAL A 299 -20.83 2.53 -0.52
C VAL A 299 -20.15 3.51 -1.46
N LEU A 300 -20.08 3.19 -2.76
CA LEU A 300 -19.52 4.11 -3.74
C LEU A 300 -20.34 5.39 -3.86
N ASP A 301 -21.66 5.30 -3.75
CA ASP A 301 -22.57 6.43 -3.79
C ASP A 301 -22.35 7.37 -2.61
N ASP A 302 -22.20 6.79 -1.41
CA ASP A 302 -21.89 7.53 -0.17
C ASP A 302 -20.50 8.19 -0.23
N ILE A 303 -19.50 7.52 -0.83
CA ILE A 303 -18.16 8.08 -1.05
C ILE A 303 -18.20 9.27 -2.02
N LEU A 304 -18.98 9.16 -3.10
CA LEU A 304 -19.06 10.16 -4.16
C LEU A 304 -20.22 11.15 -3.98
N GLU A 305 -20.81 11.22 -2.80
CA GLU A 305 -21.87 12.19 -2.52
C GLU A 305 -21.39 13.62 -2.75
N GLY A 306 -22.09 14.36 -3.59
CA GLY A 306 -21.70 15.74 -3.96
C GLY A 306 -20.47 15.87 -4.86
N TYR A 307 -19.80 14.79 -5.20
CA TYR A 307 -18.61 14.82 -6.08
C TYR A 307 -18.98 15.11 -7.54
N THR A 308 -18.24 16.01 -8.19
CA THR A 308 -18.51 16.46 -9.58
C THR A 308 -17.33 16.28 -10.53
N GLY A 309 -16.21 15.74 -10.06
CA GLY A 309 -14.98 15.59 -10.83
C GLY A 309 -14.93 14.35 -11.73
N ALA A 310 -13.74 13.93 -12.07
CA ALA A 310 -13.47 12.69 -12.78
C ALA A 310 -12.97 11.60 -11.82
N ILE A 311 -13.41 10.37 -12.04
CA ILE A 311 -12.88 9.20 -11.34
C ILE A 311 -12.25 8.23 -12.32
N GLN A 312 -11.13 7.65 -11.97
CA GLN A 312 -10.55 6.54 -12.70
C GLN A 312 -10.69 5.26 -11.89
N SER A 313 -11.21 4.22 -12.54
CA SER A 313 -11.47 2.92 -11.91
C SER A 313 -11.26 1.78 -12.90
N ASP A 314 -11.28 0.56 -12.39
CA ASP A 314 -11.39 -0.64 -13.22
C ASP A 314 -12.80 -0.81 -13.81
N GLY A 315 -13.00 -1.90 -14.57
CA GLY A 315 -14.29 -2.24 -15.19
C GLY A 315 -15.27 -2.98 -14.28
N TYR A 316 -15.12 -2.91 -12.96
CA TYR A 316 -16.05 -3.57 -12.05
C TYR A 316 -17.47 -2.99 -12.15
N ALA A 317 -18.46 -3.86 -11.98
CA ALA A 317 -19.86 -3.51 -12.23
C ALA A 317 -20.37 -2.28 -11.46
N VAL A 318 -19.86 -2.06 -10.25
CA VAL A 318 -20.23 -0.92 -9.39
C VAL A 318 -19.90 0.43 -10.04
N TYR A 319 -18.83 0.50 -10.82
CA TYR A 319 -18.41 1.72 -11.50
C TYR A 319 -19.12 1.97 -12.84
N LYS A 320 -19.83 0.95 -13.41
CA LYS A 320 -20.45 1.07 -14.75
C LYS A 320 -21.52 2.17 -14.83
N ASP A 321 -22.21 2.41 -13.74
CA ASP A 321 -23.29 3.39 -13.67
C ASP A 321 -22.81 4.80 -13.29
N VAL A 322 -21.52 4.94 -12.92
CA VAL A 322 -20.97 6.27 -12.60
C VAL A 322 -21.01 7.13 -13.86
N GLY A 323 -21.60 8.31 -13.74
CA GLY A 323 -21.80 9.23 -14.87
C GLY A 323 -23.01 8.92 -15.76
N ARG A 324 -23.79 7.85 -15.49
CA ARG A 324 -24.95 7.47 -16.30
C ARG A 324 -26.32 7.77 -15.68
N GLY A 325 -26.41 8.16 -14.41
CA GLY A 325 -27.69 8.42 -13.71
C GLY A 325 -28.08 9.90 -13.66
N VAL A 326 -29.35 10.19 -13.34
CA VAL A 326 -29.90 11.56 -13.23
C VAL A 326 -29.11 12.40 -12.23
N ASN A 327 -28.69 11.81 -11.09
CA ASN A 327 -27.94 12.49 -10.03
C ASN A 327 -26.42 12.42 -10.21
N ARG A 328 -25.89 11.69 -11.23
CA ARG A 328 -24.48 11.42 -11.44
C ARG A 328 -23.94 11.92 -12.78
N ARG A 329 -24.72 12.70 -13.52
CA ARG A 329 -24.26 13.30 -14.80
C ARG A 329 -23.02 14.19 -14.66
N LYS A 330 -22.71 14.64 -13.45
CA LYS A 330 -21.56 15.50 -13.16
C LYS A 330 -20.24 14.75 -12.98
N VAL A 331 -20.28 13.44 -12.64
CA VAL A 331 -19.06 12.64 -12.44
C VAL A 331 -18.66 11.97 -13.74
N ARG A 332 -17.43 12.15 -14.16
CA ARG A 332 -16.86 11.52 -15.37
C ARG A 332 -16.06 10.29 -14.97
N ARG A 333 -16.39 9.12 -15.53
CA ARG A 333 -15.59 7.91 -15.36
C ARG A 333 -14.50 7.82 -16.42
N ILE A 334 -13.29 7.39 -16.04
CA ILE A 334 -12.16 7.06 -16.90
C ILE A 334 -11.81 5.59 -16.65
N ALA A 335 -11.67 4.80 -17.72
CA ALA A 335 -11.29 3.39 -17.60
C ALA A 335 -9.77 3.23 -17.44
N CYS A 336 -9.36 2.09 -16.91
CA CYS A 336 -7.95 1.73 -16.70
C CYS A 336 -7.42 0.88 -17.86
N LEU A 337 -6.46 1.41 -18.63
CA LEU A 337 -5.82 0.67 -19.74
C LEU A 337 -5.02 -0.55 -19.24
N ALA A 338 -4.48 -0.52 -18.03
CA ALA A 338 -3.75 -1.66 -17.46
C ALA A 338 -4.65 -2.91 -17.29
N HIS A 339 -5.92 -2.74 -16.95
CA HIS A 339 -6.89 -3.83 -16.89
C HIS A 339 -7.22 -4.39 -18.28
N ILE A 340 -7.38 -3.52 -19.27
CA ILE A 340 -7.53 -3.93 -20.67
C ILE A 340 -6.31 -4.72 -21.11
N ARG A 341 -5.10 -4.22 -20.87
CA ARG A 341 -3.85 -4.91 -21.18
C ARG A 341 -3.78 -6.31 -20.56
N ARG A 342 -4.18 -6.44 -19.30
CA ARG A 342 -4.18 -7.74 -18.59
C ARG A 342 -5.07 -8.77 -19.30
N LYS A 343 -6.22 -8.36 -19.83
CA LYS A 343 -7.12 -9.25 -20.58
C LYS A 343 -6.49 -9.79 -21.85
N PHE A 344 -5.75 -8.96 -22.59
CA PHE A 344 -5.03 -9.41 -23.77
C PHE A 344 -3.84 -10.32 -23.42
N ILE A 345 -3.09 -10.02 -22.34
CA ILE A 345 -2.02 -10.90 -21.85
C ILE A 345 -2.56 -12.28 -21.46
N GLU A 346 -3.72 -12.34 -20.77
CA GLU A 346 -4.37 -13.60 -20.42
C GLU A 346 -4.77 -14.43 -21.65
N SER A 347 -4.97 -13.80 -22.79
CA SER A 347 -5.43 -14.45 -24.03
C SER A 347 -4.32 -14.82 -25.02
N ILE A 348 -3.10 -14.26 -24.88
CA ILE A 348 -2.02 -14.42 -25.88
C ILE A 348 -1.56 -15.87 -26.05
N THR A 349 -1.67 -16.70 -25.02
CA THR A 349 -1.29 -18.12 -25.06
C THR A 349 -2.31 -18.97 -25.80
N THR A 350 -3.54 -18.49 -25.95
CA THR A 350 -4.66 -19.21 -26.57
C THR A 350 -5.02 -18.66 -27.94
N ASP A 351 -4.69 -17.40 -28.22
CA ASP A 351 -5.00 -16.74 -29.49
C ASP A 351 -3.90 -15.71 -29.83
N PRO A 352 -3.09 -15.98 -30.89
CA PRO A 352 -2.00 -15.07 -31.29
C PRO A 352 -2.45 -13.68 -31.71
N ARG A 353 -3.71 -13.50 -32.15
CA ARG A 353 -4.29 -12.21 -32.53
C ARG A 353 -4.30 -11.21 -31.37
N ALA A 354 -4.26 -11.69 -30.13
CA ALA A 354 -4.14 -10.85 -28.93
C ALA A 354 -2.86 -9.98 -28.94
N LYS A 355 -1.81 -10.39 -29.68
CA LYS A 355 -0.58 -9.62 -29.84
C LYS A 355 -0.83 -8.28 -30.51
N GLU A 356 -1.65 -8.25 -31.56
CA GLU A 356 -2.02 -6.99 -32.25
C GLU A 356 -2.70 -6.01 -31.27
N GLY A 357 -3.60 -6.50 -30.41
CA GLY A 357 -4.23 -5.70 -29.35
C GLY A 357 -3.21 -5.14 -28.36
N LEU A 358 -2.18 -5.93 -28.00
CA LEU A 358 -1.09 -5.48 -27.13
C LEU A 358 -0.18 -4.46 -27.83
N ASP A 359 -0.02 -4.53 -29.15
CA ASP A 359 0.77 -3.55 -29.90
C ASP A 359 0.12 -2.17 -29.91
N PHE A 360 -1.21 -2.06 -30.06
CA PHE A 360 -1.95 -0.81 -29.87
C PHE A 360 -1.77 -0.25 -28.44
N ILE A 361 -1.91 -1.10 -27.45
CA ILE A 361 -1.75 -0.70 -26.04
C ILE A 361 -0.32 -0.22 -25.75
N THR A 362 0.69 -0.88 -26.35
CA THR A 362 2.09 -0.49 -26.23
C THR A 362 2.36 0.88 -26.84
N GLN A 363 1.77 1.15 -28.01
CA GLN A 363 1.86 2.47 -28.64
C GLN A 363 1.27 3.57 -27.73
N LEU A 364 0.09 3.33 -27.14
CA LEU A 364 -0.53 4.27 -26.19
C LEU A 364 0.37 4.53 -24.97
N TYR A 365 0.97 3.50 -24.38
CA TYR A 365 1.91 3.68 -23.27
C TYR A 365 3.20 4.39 -23.68
N THR A 366 3.66 4.22 -24.92
CA THR A 366 4.83 4.94 -25.47
C THR A 366 4.53 6.43 -25.55
N ILE A 367 3.34 6.80 -26.01
CA ILE A 367 2.87 8.19 -26.04
C ILE A 367 2.84 8.77 -24.61
N GLU A 368 2.31 8.03 -23.64
CA GLU A 368 2.25 8.47 -22.24
C GLU A 368 3.64 8.64 -21.60
N LYS A 369 4.63 7.82 -21.97
CA LYS A 369 6.01 8.01 -21.53
C LYS A 369 6.62 9.33 -21.98
N MET A 370 6.24 9.81 -23.15
CA MET A 370 6.68 11.13 -23.62
C MET A 370 6.01 12.26 -22.84
N CYS A 371 4.74 12.07 -22.45
CA CYS A 371 4.00 13.05 -21.63
C CYS A 371 4.56 13.20 -20.20
N TYR A 372 5.04 12.11 -19.62
CA TYR A 372 5.44 12.04 -18.21
C TYR A 372 6.86 11.49 -18.07
N ASN A 373 7.82 12.07 -18.78
CA ASN A 373 9.20 11.62 -18.71
C ASN A 373 9.83 12.01 -17.35
N PRO A 374 10.09 11.04 -16.44
CA PRO A 374 10.61 11.33 -15.10
C PRO A 374 12.08 11.78 -15.10
N HIS A 375 12.77 11.68 -16.24
CA HIS A 375 14.18 12.05 -16.38
C HIS A 375 14.35 13.51 -16.84
N LEU A 376 13.26 14.20 -17.16
CA LEU A 376 13.32 15.62 -17.50
C LEU A 376 13.26 16.48 -16.23
N PRO A 377 14.01 17.58 -16.17
CA PRO A 377 13.89 18.54 -15.10
C PRO A 377 12.48 19.17 -15.10
N PRO A 378 11.99 19.66 -13.95
CA PRO A 378 10.61 20.15 -13.79
C PRO A 378 10.20 21.23 -14.80
N ASP A 379 11.12 22.12 -15.17
CA ASP A 379 10.92 23.21 -16.15
C ASP A 379 10.75 22.72 -17.59
N LYS A 380 11.15 21.47 -17.89
CA LYS A 380 11.01 20.82 -19.20
C LYS A 380 9.86 19.82 -19.27
N LEU A 381 9.12 19.63 -18.19
CA LEU A 381 7.93 18.79 -18.20
C LEU A 381 6.80 19.48 -18.95
N MET A 382 6.02 18.68 -19.69
CA MET A 382 4.83 19.17 -20.37
C MET A 382 3.78 19.66 -19.38
N THR A 383 3.17 20.81 -19.67
CA THR A 383 1.98 21.27 -18.95
C THR A 383 0.77 20.40 -19.27
N GLU A 384 -0.29 20.48 -18.45
CA GLU A 384 -1.52 19.70 -18.67
C GLU A 384 -2.12 19.96 -20.06
N GLU A 385 -2.10 21.22 -20.54
CA GLU A 385 -2.60 21.54 -21.86
C GLU A 385 -1.70 20.98 -22.98
N GLN A 386 -0.37 21.04 -22.82
CA GLN A 386 0.56 20.42 -23.77
C GLN A 386 0.39 18.90 -23.83
N ILE A 387 0.20 18.24 -22.69
CA ILE A 387 -0.09 16.80 -22.63
C ILE A 387 -1.39 16.49 -23.37
N LYS A 388 -2.43 17.26 -23.14
CA LYS A 388 -3.71 17.10 -23.82
C LYS A 388 -3.57 17.24 -25.33
N GLN A 389 -2.89 18.28 -25.82
CA GLN A 389 -2.65 18.48 -27.24
C GLN A 389 -1.81 17.36 -27.85
N TYR A 390 -0.77 16.92 -27.16
CA TYR A 390 0.07 15.81 -27.59
C TYR A 390 -0.75 14.50 -27.74
N ARG A 391 -1.62 14.20 -26.78
CA ARG A 391 -2.55 13.05 -26.86
C ARG A 391 -3.52 13.18 -28.02
N LEU A 392 -4.09 14.36 -28.26
CA LEU A 392 -5.00 14.58 -29.38
C LEU A 392 -4.31 14.33 -30.73
N THR A 393 -3.05 14.69 -30.84
CA THR A 393 -2.27 14.49 -32.06
C THR A 393 -1.87 13.04 -32.28
N TYR A 394 -1.33 12.38 -31.23
CA TYR A 394 -0.67 11.08 -31.39
C TYR A 394 -1.52 9.89 -30.89
N ALA A 395 -2.30 10.04 -29.82
CA ALA A 395 -3.06 8.92 -29.30
C ALA A 395 -4.42 8.73 -29.98
N VAL A 396 -5.06 9.79 -30.47
CA VAL A 396 -6.36 9.68 -31.13
C VAL A 396 -6.31 8.79 -32.39
N PRO A 397 -5.32 8.90 -33.29
CA PRO A 397 -5.20 7.98 -34.43
C PRO A 397 -5.10 6.52 -33.99
N VAL A 398 -4.23 6.22 -33.03
CA VAL A 398 -4.05 4.86 -32.49
C VAL A 398 -5.34 4.32 -31.88
N LEU A 399 -6.04 5.14 -31.09
CA LEU A 399 -7.33 4.74 -30.51
C LEU A 399 -8.39 4.46 -31.57
N LYS A 400 -8.47 5.28 -32.65
CA LYS A 400 -9.42 5.05 -33.73
C LYS A 400 -9.15 3.73 -34.45
N GLU A 401 -7.89 3.41 -34.71
CA GLU A 401 -7.51 2.13 -35.33
C GLU A 401 -7.76 0.95 -34.38
N PHE A 402 -7.41 1.10 -33.13
CA PHE A 402 -7.70 0.11 -32.11
C PHE A 402 -9.20 -0.19 -32.01
N TYR A 403 -10.04 0.83 -32.05
CA TYR A 403 -11.50 0.66 -32.04
C TYR A 403 -12.01 -0.09 -33.27
N ARG A 404 -11.52 0.25 -34.49
CA ARG A 404 -11.89 -0.45 -35.72
C ARG A 404 -11.48 -1.92 -35.67
N TRP A 405 -10.27 -2.19 -35.14
CA TRP A 405 -9.75 -3.51 -34.93
C TRP A 405 -10.64 -4.33 -33.95
N LEU A 406 -11.02 -3.74 -32.81
CA LEU A 406 -11.92 -4.36 -31.84
C LEU A 406 -13.29 -4.68 -32.47
N GLN A 407 -13.85 -3.76 -33.26
CA GLN A 407 -15.12 -3.96 -33.95
C GLN A 407 -15.06 -5.08 -35.00
N ARG A 408 -13.93 -5.22 -35.70
CA ARG A 408 -13.70 -6.31 -36.66
C ARG A 408 -13.84 -7.65 -35.93
N TYR A 409 -13.05 -7.83 -34.88
CA TYR A 409 -13.02 -9.11 -34.17
C TYR A 409 -14.27 -9.38 -33.31
N SER A 410 -15.01 -8.37 -32.92
CA SER A 410 -16.31 -8.58 -32.25
C SER A 410 -17.40 -9.16 -33.17
N ARG A 411 -17.23 -9.00 -34.50
CA ARG A 411 -18.15 -9.51 -35.54
C ARG A 411 -17.60 -10.79 -36.22
N ASP A 412 -16.39 -11.18 -35.91
CA ASP A 412 -15.73 -12.36 -36.49
C ASP A 412 -16.25 -13.62 -35.79
N GLU A 413 -16.93 -14.49 -36.53
CA GLU A 413 -17.52 -15.73 -36.02
C GLU A 413 -16.47 -16.70 -35.45
N SER A 414 -15.20 -16.58 -35.88
CA SER A 414 -14.10 -17.36 -35.32
C SER A 414 -13.73 -16.94 -33.89
N VAL A 415 -14.21 -15.78 -33.41
CA VAL A 415 -13.96 -15.25 -32.07
C VAL A 415 -15.13 -15.55 -31.15
N LEU A 416 -15.09 -16.70 -30.51
CA LEU A 416 -16.15 -17.08 -29.58
C LEU A 416 -16.14 -16.18 -28.33
N PRO A 417 -17.29 -15.62 -27.89
CA PRO A 417 -17.37 -14.64 -26.79
C PRO A 417 -16.86 -15.13 -25.44
N LYS A 418 -16.89 -16.46 -25.20
CA LYS A 418 -16.46 -17.09 -23.94
C LYS A 418 -14.96 -17.41 -23.90
N THR A 419 -14.25 -17.36 -25.02
CA THR A 419 -12.80 -17.54 -25.07
C THR A 419 -12.07 -16.40 -24.36
N PRO A 420 -10.81 -16.56 -23.91
CA PRO A 420 -10.03 -15.48 -23.35
C PRO A 420 -9.93 -14.26 -24.28
N PHE A 421 -9.70 -14.48 -25.58
CA PHE A 421 -9.61 -13.44 -26.58
C PHE A 421 -10.96 -12.73 -26.80
N GLY A 422 -12.06 -13.46 -26.97
CA GLY A 422 -13.41 -12.88 -27.08
C GLY A 422 -13.80 -12.07 -25.83
N LYS A 423 -13.43 -12.54 -24.64
CA LYS A 423 -13.59 -11.77 -23.40
C LYS A 423 -12.76 -10.49 -23.39
N ALA A 424 -11.53 -10.51 -23.89
CA ALA A 424 -10.68 -9.33 -23.97
C ALA A 424 -11.28 -8.27 -24.93
N ILE A 425 -11.75 -8.71 -26.11
CA ILE A 425 -12.43 -7.84 -27.08
C ILE A 425 -13.69 -7.21 -26.45
N ASN A 426 -14.59 -8.02 -25.89
CA ASN A 426 -15.84 -7.55 -25.31
C ASN A 426 -15.63 -6.64 -24.11
N TYR A 427 -14.67 -6.98 -23.22
CA TYR A 427 -14.30 -6.12 -22.10
C TYR A 427 -13.80 -4.77 -22.59
N THR A 428 -12.92 -4.77 -23.59
CA THR A 428 -12.33 -3.53 -24.13
C THR A 428 -13.39 -2.65 -24.80
N LEU A 429 -14.28 -3.22 -25.60
CA LEU A 429 -15.40 -2.47 -26.20
C LEU A 429 -16.31 -1.84 -25.16
N ASN A 430 -16.61 -2.55 -24.07
CA ASN A 430 -17.42 -2.02 -22.96
C ASN A 430 -16.73 -0.87 -22.22
N GLU A 431 -15.40 -0.92 -22.09
CA GLU A 431 -14.61 0.08 -21.40
C GLU A 431 -14.17 1.24 -22.33
N TYR A 432 -14.22 1.07 -23.64
CA TYR A 432 -13.72 2.03 -24.62
C TYR A 432 -14.34 3.44 -24.50
N PRO A 433 -15.66 3.62 -24.29
CA PRO A 433 -16.27 4.94 -24.11
C PRO A 433 -15.74 5.69 -22.88
N PHE A 434 -15.26 4.95 -21.89
CA PHE A 434 -14.66 5.51 -20.68
C PHE A 434 -13.15 5.72 -20.84
N LEU A 435 -12.48 4.84 -21.62
CA LEU A 435 -11.05 4.96 -21.88
C LEU A 435 -10.72 6.28 -22.56
N ILE A 436 -11.46 6.66 -23.60
CA ILE A 436 -11.21 7.90 -24.35
C ILE A 436 -11.37 9.18 -23.52
N ASN A 437 -11.99 9.11 -22.35
CA ASN A 437 -12.15 10.27 -21.47
C ASN A 437 -10.82 10.81 -20.92
N TYR A 438 -9.74 9.99 -20.88
CA TYR A 438 -8.43 10.48 -20.44
C TYR A 438 -7.84 11.56 -21.37
N LEU A 439 -8.30 11.62 -22.61
CA LEU A 439 -7.88 12.64 -23.59
C LEU A 439 -8.38 14.05 -23.24
N ARG A 440 -9.38 14.18 -22.38
CA ARG A 440 -10.06 15.46 -22.11
C ARG A 440 -9.25 16.41 -21.25
N ASN A 441 -8.33 15.88 -20.45
CA ASN A 441 -7.49 16.67 -19.56
C ASN A 441 -6.10 16.02 -19.43
N GLY A 442 -5.04 16.84 -19.46
CA GLY A 442 -3.65 16.36 -19.33
C GLY A 442 -3.34 15.78 -17.95
N SER A 443 -4.05 16.20 -16.91
CA SER A 443 -3.86 15.63 -15.57
C SER A 443 -4.37 14.20 -15.42
N TYR A 444 -5.29 13.75 -16.28
CA TYR A 444 -5.84 12.39 -16.21
C TYR A 444 -4.78 11.37 -16.63
N ARG A 445 -4.73 10.23 -15.94
CA ARG A 445 -3.83 9.13 -16.28
C ARG A 445 -4.52 8.13 -17.19
N ILE A 446 -3.73 7.38 -17.98
CA ILE A 446 -4.28 6.33 -18.84
C ILE A 446 -4.63 5.06 -18.07
N ASP A 447 -4.06 4.89 -16.88
CA ASP A 447 -4.30 3.72 -16.01
C ASP A 447 -4.49 4.10 -14.54
N ASN A 448 -4.99 3.13 -13.76
CA ASN A 448 -5.29 3.25 -12.34
C ASN A 448 -4.16 2.73 -11.44
N ASN A 449 -2.95 2.55 -11.97
CA ASN A 449 -1.83 1.95 -11.26
C ASN A 449 -1.42 2.71 -9.99
N ALA A 450 -1.74 4.00 -9.90
CA ALA A 450 -1.42 4.80 -8.72
C ALA A 450 -2.11 4.23 -7.48
N ILE A 451 -3.43 4.04 -7.52
CA ILE A 451 -4.18 3.50 -6.38
C ILE A 451 -3.90 2.00 -6.17
N GLU A 452 -3.64 1.23 -7.24
CA GLU A 452 -3.25 -0.18 -7.10
C GLU A 452 -1.95 -0.32 -6.29
N ARG A 453 -0.99 0.60 -6.47
CA ARG A 453 0.23 0.64 -5.65
C ARG A 453 -0.05 0.97 -4.19
N MET A 454 -0.95 1.91 -3.91
CA MET A 454 -1.34 2.26 -2.53
C MET A 454 -2.08 1.10 -1.84
N ASN A 455 -2.95 0.40 -2.56
CA ASN A 455 -3.64 -0.79 -2.05
C ASN A 455 -2.69 -1.95 -1.69
N ARG A 456 -1.42 -1.91 -2.12
CA ARG A 456 -0.42 -2.91 -1.70
C ARG A 456 -0.15 -2.87 -0.20
N ALA A 457 -0.19 -1.70 0.45
CA ALA A 457 0.07 -1.57 1.88
C ALA A 457 -0.92 -2.37 2.73
N PRO A 458 -2.25 -2.20 2.64
CA PRO A 458 -3.19 -3.07 3.35
C PRO A 458 -3.11 -4.54 2.93
N VAL A 459 -2.78 -4.84 1.65
CA VAL A 459 -2.62 -6.23 1.17
C VAL A 459 -1.39 -6.91 1.79
N ILE A 460 -0.26 -6.23 1.90
CA ILE A 460 0.94 -6.75 2.57
C ILE A 460 0.69 -6.87 4.07
N GLY A 461 0.07 -5.86 4.68
CA GLY A 461 -0.29 -5.86 6.08
C GLY A 461 -1.11 -7.10 6.47
N ARG A 462 -2.19 -7.39 5.74
CA ARG A 462 -3.03 -8.58 6.01
C ARG A 462 -2.27 -9.91 5.86
N LYS A 463 -1.22 -9.98 5.02
CA LYS A 463 -0.36 -11.16 4.92
C LYS A 463 0.55 -11.34 6.14
N ASN A 464 0.86 -10.26 6.87
CA ASN A 464 1.71 -10.29 8.05
C ASN A 464 0.92 -10.49 9.35
N TYR A 465 -0.19 -9.77 9.56
CA TYR A 465 -0.99 -9.86 10.79
C TYR A 465 -2.32 -10.62 10.62
N LEU A 466 -2.56 -11.21 9.45
CA LEU A 466 -3.64 -12.11 9.06
C LEU A 466 -5.04 -11.47 9.06
N PHE A 467 -5.44 -10.78 10.12
CA PHE A 467 -6.76 -10.14 10.26
C PHE A 467 -6.71 -8.91 11.17
N CYS A 468 -7.71 -8.06 11.06
CA CYS A 468 -8.02 -7.04 12.06
C CYS A 468 -9.03 -7.59 13.08
N GLY A 469 -8.88 -7.23 14.34
CA GLY A 469 -9.89 -7.54 15.36
C GLY A 469 -11.06 -6.57 15.22
N GLU A 470 -12.26 -7.10 15.04
CA GLU A 470 -13.51 -6.38 14.91
C GLU A 470 -13.53 -5.29 13.80
N HIS A 471 -14.70 -4.76 13.47
CA HIS A 471 -14.86 -3.71 12.47
C HIS A 471 -14.12 -2.42 12.83
N ALA A 472 -14.08 -2.07 14.12
CA ALA A 472 -13.29 -0.94 14.61
C ALA A 472 -11.78 -1.08 14.32
N GLY A 473 -11.24 -2.30 14.25
CA GLY A 473 -9.86 -2.56 13.83
C GLY A 473 -9.63 -2.28 12.36
N GLY A 474 -10.61 -2.60 11.50
CA GLY A 474 -10.59 -2.30 10.08
C GLY A 474 -10.65 -0.79 9.81
N ASP A 475 -11.52 -0.07 10.50
CA ASP A 475 -11.63 1.39 10.41
C ASP A 475 -10.32 2.08 10.83
N ARG A 476 -9.76 1.68 11.98
CA ARG A 476 -8.47 2.19 12.44
C ARG A 476 -7.35 1.93 11.43
N ALA A 477 -7.33 0.76 10.82
CA ALA A 477 -6.32 0.41 9.82
C ALA A 477 -6.43 1.33 8.58
N ALA A 478 -7.64 1.54 8.06
CA ALA A 478 -7.90 2.42 6.92
C ALA A 478 -7.41 3.85 7.20
N LYS A 479 -7.78 4.43 8.35
CA LYS A 479 -7.37 5.78 8.76
C LYS A 479 -5.85 5.94 8.79
N ILE A 480 -5.14 5.04 9.46
CA ILE A 480 -3.67 5.13 9.56
C ILE A 480 -2.98 4.89 8.22
N TYR A 481 -3.46 3.94 7.40
CA TYR A 481 -2.92 3.78 6.06
C TYR A 481 -3.05 5.05 5.23
N SER A 482 -4.13 5.83 5.41
CA SER A 482 -4.32 7.11 4.71
C SER A 482 -3.17 8.09 4.98
N LEU A 483 -2.80 8.30 6.24
CA LEU A 483 -1.68 9.18 6.59
C LEU A 483 -0.34 8.63 6.14
N ILE A 484 -0.06 7.35 6.42
CA ILE A 484 1.24 6.74 6.11
C ILE A 484 1.50 6.70 4.61
N GLU A 485 0.52 6.30 3.80
CA GLU A 485 0.69 6.27 2.35
C GLU A 485 0.74 7.68 1.76
N SER A 486 0.02 8.66 2.34
CA SER A 486 0.17 10.07 1.98
C SER A 486 1.57 10.61 2.32
N CYS A 487 2.16 10.23 3.45
CA CYS A 487 3.55 10.57 3.76
C CYS A 487 4.51 10.02 2.69
N LYS A 488 4.36 8.74 2.30
CA LYS A 488 5.19 8.11 1.27
C LYS A 488 5.05 8.78 -0.10
N LEU A 489 3.83 9.21 -0.47
CA LEU A 489 3.60 9.97 -1.71
C LEU A 489 4.34 11.30 -1.74
N ASN A 490 4.57 11.90 -0.57
CA ASN A 490 5.27 13.17 -0.43
C ASN A 490 6.74 13.00 0.00
N ASN A 491 7.29 11.78 -0.03
CA ASN A 491 8.66 11.45 0.39
C ASN A 491 8.98 11.85 1.84
N ILE A 492 7.99 11.77 2.73
CA ILE A 492 8.11 12.10 4.15
C ILE A 492 8.27 10.80 4.96
N ASP A 493 9.21 10.80 5.92
CA ASP A 493 9.32 9.71 6.88
C ASP A 493 8.09 9.67 7.79
N PRO A 494 7.31 8.56 7.79
CA PRO A 494 6.11 8.46 8.61
C PRO A 494 6.36 8.55 10.12
N ILE A 495 7.55 8.15 10.60
CA ILE A 495 7.88 8.24 12.04
C ILE A 495 8.08 9.70 12.42
N ALA A 496 8.89 10.43 11.65
CA ALA A 496 9.14 11.85 11.89
C ALA A 496 7.84 12.66 11.82
N TYR A 497 7.01 12.41 10.81
CA TYR A 497 5.70 13.02 10.62
C TYR A 497 4.77 12.76 11.82
N LEU A 498 4.55 11.49 12.17
CA LEU A 498 3.66 11.14 13.27
C LEU A 498 4.15 11.70 14.61
N LYS A 499 5.47 11.62 14.89
CA LYS A 499 6.06 12.19 16.11
C LYS A 499 5.73 13.68 16.26
N ASP A 500 5.93 14.45 15.19
CA ASP A 500 5.70 15.90 15.18
C ASP A 500 4.20 16.22 15.30
N VAL A 501 3.35 15.58 14.49
CA VAL A 501 1.90 15.79 14.54
C VAL A 501 1.32 15.43 15.90
N LEU A 502 1.73 14.32 16.51
CA LEU A 502 1.29 13.93 17.85
C LEU A 502 1.77 14.92 18.93
N GLY A 503 2.86 15.63 18.68
CA GLY A 503 3.35 16.66 19.60
C GLY A 503 2.51 17.92 19.64
N ARG A 504 1.80 18.22 18.56
CA ARG A 504 1.11 19.51 18.43
C ARG A 504 -0.38 19.44 18.09
N ILE A 505 -0.92 18.28 17.79
CA ILE A 505 -2.31 18.12 17.33
C ILE A 505 -3.34 18.65 18.34
N MET A 506 -3.05 18.55 19.65
CA MET A 506 -3.96 19.01 20.71
C MET A 506 -4.03 20.53 20.81
N ASP A 507 -2.94 21.22 20.48
CA ASP A 507 -2.82 22.67 20.58
C ASP A 507 -2.99 23.36 19.21
N HIS A 508 -3.09 22.56 18.14
CA HIS A 508 -3.23 23.08 16.78
C HIS A 508 -4.63 23.62 16.51
N ASN A 509 -4.70 24.74 15.79
CA ASN A 509 -5.99 25.33 15.42
C ASN A 509 -6.80 24.38 14.52
N HIS A 510 -7.98 23.95 14.99
CA HIS A 510 -8.86 23.02 14.27
C HIS A 510 -9.30 23.52 12.87
N LEU A 511 -9.34 24.84 12.66
CA LEU A 511 -9.64 25.42 11.34
C LEU A 511 -8.47 25.32 10.36
N LYS A 512 -7.27 25.00 10.86
CA LYS A 512 -6.03 24.88 10.07
C LYS A 512 -5.46 23.47 10.04
N LEU A 513 -6.27 22.45 10.30
CA LEU A 513 -5.82 21.05 10.26
C LEU A 513 -5.19 20.64 8.92
N HIS A 514 -5.57 21.31 7.83
CA HIS A 514 -4.97 21.10 6.53
C HIS A 514 -3.46 21.39 6.48
N ASP A 515 -2.92 22.24 7.38
CA ASP A 515 -1.48 22.51 7.48
C ASP A 515 -0.69 21.31 8.00
N LEU A 516 -1.36 20.40 8.72
CA LEU A 516 -0.77 19.17 9.24
C LEU A 516 -0.85 18.00 8.25
N LEU A 517 -1.53 18.16 7.11
CA LEU A 517 -1.61 17.07 6.11
C LEU A 517 -0.24 16.84 5.45
N PRO A 518 0.09 15.59 5.08
CA PRO A 518 1.42 15.26 4.56
C PRO A 518 1.90 16.11 3.38
N ASN A 519 1.01 16.57 2.51
CA ASN A 519 1.38 17.42 1.38
C ASN A 519 1.64 18.89 1.74
N LYS A 520 1.32 19.30 2.95
CA LYS A 520 1.50 20.67 3.47
C LYS A 520 2.45 20.71 4.67
N TRP A 521 2.64 19.56 5.31
CA TRP A 521 3.39 19.45 6.54
C TRP A 521 4.82 19.97 6.39
N GLN A 522 5.21 20.80 7.36
CA GLN A 522 6.58 21.22 7.61
C GLN A 522 6.96 20.81 9.03
N PRO A 523 8.12 20.19 9.25
CA PRO A 523 8.58 19.93 10.60
C PRO A 523 8.73 21.24 11.36
N LEU A 524 8.37 21.24 12.65
CA LEU A 524 8.77 22.37 13.50
C LEU A 524 10.31 22.37 13.56
N GLU A 525 10.92 23.49 13.23
CA GLU A 525 12.34 23.66 13.46
C GLU A 525 12.58 23.41 14.96
N ASN A 526 13.35 22.36 15.27
CA ASN A 526 13.80 22.13 16.63
C ASN A 526 14.69 23.33 16.99
N ASN A 527 14.12 24.29 17.71
CA ASN A 527 14.93 25.13 18.57
C ASN A 527 15.56 24.15 19.57
N ILE A 528 16.78 23.72 19.26
CA ILE A 528 17.65 22.99 20.17
C ILE A 528 18.02 24.01 21.25
N THR A 529 17.26 24.04 22.33
CA THR A 529 17.66 24.65 23.60
C THR A 529 17.98 23.52 24.58
#